data_f273923ce117f9a4b9e84f5c757ed132
#
_entry.id   f273923ce117f9a4b9e84f5c757ed132
#
_cell.length_a   1.000
_cell.length_b   1.000
_cell.length_c   1.000
_cell.angle_alpha   90.00
_cell.angle_beta   90.00
_cell.angle_gamma   90.00
#
_symmetry.space_group_name_H-M   'P 1'
#
loop_
_entity.id
_entity.type
_entity.pdbx_description
1 polymer ?
#
loop_
_entity_poly.entity_id
_entity_poly.type
_entity_poly.pdbx_seq_one_letter_code
_entity_poly.pdbx_strand_id
1 'polypeptide(L)'
;MVPGSFVVASDSHSNMYGALGAVGTPVVRTDAAAIWATGTFWWSVPRTVQVVLTGRLRPGVTVKDVIITLCGLYNKEEVLNAAVEFSGEGVASLSMDARMAIANMSTEWGALVGWFPVDATTIEWLNARQQHLQARGTERFAPEDLKRWATRPPAPDPDAAYAARIELDLSEVTPHVSGPDTVFEMQSLAEIAPKKVAVQKAYLLSCVNSRADDLAEAAAVLQRGKIAPTVKFYLAAASREIQEGAERSGVWKTLLDAGAIALPPACGACIGLGTGLLEPGEVGISATNRNFKGRMGSRDAKCYLASPAVVAASAVAGYITAPQEWDLVAPAKRWTALAEPAAKAEKVEILEGFPAKLIGRLAFLPQDNLNTDGIYGKDYTYREDMTREMMARVVMENYDPEFAARAQAGDVIVGGFNFGTGSSREQAVTALQAKGIPLVIAGSFSQTYLRNAFNNGFLCIETPAFVRHLKETLAAEIAGKVRTIIAGDEVTIDFTTSTLSYRGRSFAFPALGSVAQSLVVAGGVENLVRKQLAK
;
A
#
# COMPACT_ATOMS: atom_id res chain seq x y z
N MET A 1 -10.26 15.87 9.93
CA MET A 1 -8.82 15.78 9.66
C MET A 1 -8.30 17.19 9.49
N VAL A 2 -7.29 17.53 10.27
CA VAL A 2 -6.71 18.89 10.30
C VAL A 2 -5.20 18.79 10.50
N PRO A 3 -4.44 19.83 10.14
CA PRO A 3 -2.99 19.88 10.36
C PRO A 3 -2.59 19.54 11.80
N GLY A 4 -1.54 18.71 11.96
CA GLY A 4 -1.02 18.29 13.27
C GLY A 4 -1.86 17.22 13.98
N SER A 5 -2.94 16.71 13.37
CA SER A 5 -3.73 15.62 13.96
C SER A 5 -3.12 14.24 13.62
N PHE A 6 -3.30 13.28 14.53
CA PHE A 6 -3.08 11.85 14.29
C PHE A 6 -4.42 11.21 13.95
N VAL A 7 -4.54 10.66 12.76
CA VAL A 7 -5.82 10.17 12.21
C VAL A 7 -5.66 8.73 11.74
N VAL A 8 -6.49 7.86 12.25
CA VAL A 8 -6.54 6.46 11.85
C VAL A 8 -7.86 6.13 11.16
N ALA A 9 -7.82 5.28 10.16
CA ALA A 9 -9.01 4.75 9.52
C ALA A 9 -8.76 3.33 8.99
N SER A 10 -9.82 2.56 8.82
CA SER A 10 -9.74 1.20 8.27
C SER A 10 -9.53 1.16 6.74
N ASP A 11 -9.55 2.31 6.08
CA ASP A 11 -9.17 2.43 4.68
C ASP A 11 -7.66 2.31 4.53
N SER A 12 -7.18 1.46 3.62
CA SER A 12 -5.75 1.24 3.39
C SER A 12 -5.02 2.47 2.83
N HIS A 13 -5.77 3.46 2.28
CA HIS A 13 -5.22 4.69 1.72
C HIS A 13 -5.35 5.89 2.67
N SER A 14 -5.44 5.65 3.97
CA SER A 14 -5.46 6.70 5.01
C SER A 14 -4.20 7.58 5.02
N ASN A 15 -3.12 7.12 4.40
CA ASN A 15 -1.93 7.92 4.11
C ASN A 15 -2.26 9.25 3.43
N MET A 16 -3.35 9.28 2.64
CA MET A 16 -3.82 10.49 1.94
C MET A 16 -4.05 11.68 2.86
N TYR A 17 -4.37 11.44 4.14
CA TYR A 17 -4.59 12.52 5.10
C TYR A 17 -3.32 13.31 5.39
N GLY A 18 -2.16 12.72 5.12
CA GLY A 18 -0.86 13.38 5.25
C GLY A 18 -0.66 14.55 4.30
N ALA A 19 -1.40 14.62 3.19
CA ALA A 19 -1.41 15.78 2.32
C ALA A 19 -1.87 17.07 3.01
N LEU A 20 -2.64 16.94 4.11
CA LEU A 20 -3.10 18.05 4.95
C LEU A 20 -2.19 18.33 6.15
N GLY A 21 -1.00 17.73 6.22
CA GLY A 21 -0.12 17.84 7.39
C GLY A 21 -0.64 17.07 8.62
N ALA A 22 -1.49 16.07 8.42
CA ALA A 22 -1.91 15.14 9.45
C ALA A 22 -1.07 13.85 9.39
N VAL A 23 -0.86 13.18 10.50
CA VAL A 23 -0.34 11.81 10.49
C VAL A 23 -1.51 10.87 10.21
N GLY A 24 -1.70 10.54 8.93
CA GLY A 24 -2.73 9.62 8.46
C GLY A 24 -2.17 8.22 8.28
N THR A 25 -2.82 7.21 8.90
CA THR A 25 -2.32 5.83 8.83
C THR A 25 -3.47 4.83 8.84
N PRO A 26 -3.35 3.71 8.09
CA PRO A 26 -4.36 2.67 8.10
C PRO A 26 -4.30 1.83 9.38
N VAL A 27 -5.47 1.41 9.86
CA VAL A 27 -5.64 0.41 10.92
C VAL A 27 -6.50 -0.74 10.42
N VAL A 28 -6.38 -1.90 11.07
CA VAL A 28 -7.18 -3.07 10.72
C VAL A 28 -8.53 -3.06 11.46
N ARG A 29 -9.46 -3.92 11.07
CA ARG A 29 -10.83 -3.96 11.65
C ARG A 29 -10.86 -4.16 13.14
N THR A 30 -10.00 -5.02 13.65
CA THR A 30 -9.87 -5.29 15.10
C THR A 30 -9.35 -4.10 15.87
N ASP A 31 -8.43 -3.28 15.28
CA ASP A 31 -8.04 -1.99 15.86
C ASP A 31 -9.22 -1.03 15.93
N ALA A 32 -9.98 -0.90 14.85
CA ALA A 32 -11.14 -0.02 14.81
C ALA A 32 -12.17 -0.41 15.88
N ALA A 33 -12.43 -1.70 16.06
CA ALA A 33 -13.30 -2.21 17.12
C ALA A 33 -12.75 -1.90 18.52
N ALA A 34 -11.44 -2.06 18.74
CA ALA A 34 -10.79 -1.72 20.00
C ALA A 34 -10.87 -0.22 20.30
N ILE A 35 -10.65 0.63 19.31
CA ILE A 35 -10.79 2.10 19.44
C ILE A 35 -12.23 2.48 19.81
N TRP A 36 -13.24 1.90 19.18
CA TRP A 36 -14.65 2.17 19.51
C TRP A 36 -15.01 1.71 20.92
N ALA A 37 -14.42 0.61 21.38
CA ALA A 37 -14.70 0.06 22.71
C ALA A 37 -13.94 0.78 23.84
N THR A 38 -12.70 1.21 23.60
CA THR A 38 -11.78 1.66 24.66
C THR A 38 -11.18 3.06 24.43
N GLY A 39 -11.34 3.63 23.23
CA GLY A 39 -10.67 4.87 22.82
C GLY A 39 -9.17 4.73 22.55
N THR A 40 -8.62 3.53 22.59
CA THR A 40 -7.17 3.28 22.49
C THR A 40 -6.82 2.16 21.50
N PHE A 41 -5.60 2.19 21.01
CA PHE A 41 -4.99 1.09 20.24
C PHE A 41 -3.47 1.14 20.42
N TRP A 42 -2.78 0.07 20.08
CA TRP A 42 -1.32 0.06 20.12
C TRP A 42 -0.73 0.64 18.84
N TRP A 43 0.39 1.32 18.96
CA TRP A 43 1.12 1.93 17.86
C TRP A 43 2.62 1.73 18.03
N SER A 44 3.30 1.38 16.93
CA SER A 44 4.76 1.39 16.86
C SER A 44 5.17 2.60 16.04
N VAL A 45 5.94 3.52 16.60
CA VAL A 45 6.42 4.70 15.90
C VAL A 45 7.32 4.26 14.74
N PRO A 46 6.96 4.57 13.49
CA PRO A 46 7.75 4.16 12.34
C PRO A 46 9.04 4.98 12.23
N ARG A 47 10.06 4.40 11.60
CA ARG A 47 11.20 5.17 11.11
C ARG A 47 10.73 6.20 10.09
N THR A 48 11.43 7.32 9.96
CA THR A 48 11.07 8.37 8.98
C THR A 48 12.09 8.40 7.84
N VAL A 49 11.58 8.41 6.60
CA VAL A 49 12.37 8.63 5.38
C VAL A 49 12.00 9.99 4.80
N GLN A 50 13.00 10.85 4.57
CA GLN A 50 12.78 12.14 3.94
C GLN A 50 12.81 12.01 2.42
N VAL A 51 11.81 12.59 1.73
CA VAL A 51 11.79 12.73 0.28
C VAL A 51 11.84 14.21 -0.08
N VAL A 52 12.96 14.64 -0.64
CA VAL A 52 13.19 16.03 -1.05
C VAL A 52 12.82 16.16 -2.53
N LEU A 53 11.76 16.92 -2.79
CA LEU A 53 11.30 17.26 -4.15
C LEU A 53 11.87 18.62 -4.54
N THR A 54 12.57 18.68 -5.68
CA THR A 54 13.10 19.91 -6.26
C THR A 54 12.51 20.17 -7.63
N GLY A 55 12.72 21.35 -8.18
CA GLY A 55 12.23 21.70 -9.51
C GLY A 55 10.70 21.73 -9.66
N ARG A 56 10.22 21.58 -10.88
CA ARG A 56 8.79 21.57 -11.22
C ARG A 56 8.50 20.55 -12.32
N LEU A 57 7.29 19.98 -12.29
CA LEU A 57 6.83 19.10 -13.37
C LEU A 57 6.78 19.82 -14.70
N ARG A 58 7.24 19.14 -15.75
CA ARG A 58 7.12 19.62 -17.13
C ARG A 58 5.66 19.53 -17.60
N PRO A 59 5.21 20.37 -18.53
CA PRO A 59 3.88 20.24 -19.11
C PRO A 59 3.61 18.84 -19.65
N GLY A 60 2.47 18.25 -19.26
CA GLY A 60 2.06 16.89 -19.64
C GLY A 60 2.60 15.76 -18.74
N VAL A 61 3.44 16.08 -17.75
CA VAL A 61 3.81 15.18 -16.66
C VAL A 61 2.90 15.43 -15.47
N THR A 62 2.42 14.38 -14.83
CA THR A 62 1.48 14.49 -13.71
C THR A 62 2.07 13.90 -12.43
N VAL A 63 1.41 14.14 -11.33
CA VAL A 63 1.82 13.59 -10.03
C VAL A 63 1.68 12.07 -9.94
N LYS A 64 0.86 11.48 -10.80
CA LYS A 64 0.82 10.02 -10.95
C LYS A 64 2.17 9.49 -11.45
N ASP A 65 2.80 10.19 -12.37
CA ASP A 65 4.12 9.83 -12.88
C ASP A 65 5.18 9.95 -11.78
N VAL A 66 5.06 10.94 -10.88
CA VAL A 66 5.95 11.09 -9.72
C VAL A 66 5.90 9.85 -8.82
N ILE A 67 4.71 9.44 -8.40
CA ILE A 67 4.60 8.31 -7.47
C ILE A 67 4.91 6.96 -8.15
N ILE A 68 4.58 6.80 -9.44
CA ILE A 68 5.02 5.63 -10.23
C ILE A 68 6.55 5.59 -10.28
N THR A 69 7.21 6.73 -10.53
CA THR A 69 8.67 6.84 -10.55
C THR A 69 9.27 6.46 -9.19
N LEU A 70 8.73 6.98 -8.10
CA LEU A 70 9.20 6.63 -6.75
C LEU A 70 9.04 5.12 -6.47
N CYS A 71 7.87 4.54 -6.77
CA CYS A 71 7.65 3.10 -6.61
C CYS A 71 8.60 2.25 -7.46
N GLY A 72 8.87 2.66 -8.71
CA GLY A 72 9.72 1.93 -9.63
C GLY A 72 11.21 2.01 -9.28
N LEU A 73 11.71 3.21 -8.92
CA LEU A 73 13.10 3.43 -8.56
C LEU A 73 13.47 2.84 -7.18
N TYR A 74 12.55 2.94 -6.21
CA TYR A 74 12.78 2.51 -4.83
C TYR A 74 11.87 1.33 -4.47
N ASN A 75 12.09 0.20 -5.17
CA ASN A 75 11.26 -1.01 -5.12
C ASN A 75 11.88 -2.16 -4.29
N LYS A 76 12.88 -1.85 -3.46
CA LYS A 76 13.59 -2.82 -2.58
C LYS A 76 13.35 -2.52 -1.11
N GLU A 77 12.10 -2.20 -0.76
CA GLU A 77 11.64 -1.96 0.62
C GLU A 77 12.23 -0.71 1.30
N GLU A 78 12.78 0.24 0.52
CA GLU A 78 13.42 1.43 1.05
C GLU A 78 12.51 2.23 2.00
N VAL A 79 11.20 2.21 1.76
CA VAL A 79 10.20 2.92 2.61
C VAL A 79 9.20 1.98 3.28
N LEU A 80 9.43 0.67 3.23
CA LEU A 80 8.50 -0.30 3.84
C LEU A 80 8.31 0.03 5.33
N ASN A 81 7.03 0.15 5.73
CA ASN A 81 6.60 0.50 7.09
C ASN A 81 7.18 1.82 7.64
N ALA A 82 7.73 2.69 6.79
CA ALA A 82 8.24 4.00 7.20
C ALA A 82 7.14 5.08 7.17
N ALA A 83 7.35 6.16 7.90
CA ALA A 83 6.73 7.44 7.61
C ALA A 83 7.57 8.12 6.51
N VAL A 84 6.93 8.49 5.40
CA VAL A 84 7.58 9.28 4.35
C VAL A 84 7.21 10.74 4.56
N GLU A 85 8.21 11.58 4.74
CA GLU A 85 8.07 13.04 4.85
C GLU A 85 8.54 13.71 3.56
N PHE A 86 7.61 14.33 2.85
CA PHE A 86 7.91 15.11 1.65
C PHE A 86 8.32 16.54 1.99
N SER A 87 9.38 17.02 1.38
CA SER A 87 9.97 18.34 1.63
C SER A 87 10.61 18.90 0.35
N GLY A 88 11.24 20.06 0.42
CA GLY A 88 11.91 20.73 -0.70
C GLY A 88 11.00 21.74 -1.44
N GLU A 89 11.63 22.62 -2.25
CA GLU A 89 10.91 23.72 -2.94
C GLU A 89 9.93 23.21 -4.00
N GLY A 90 10.13 22.00 -4.53
CA GLY A 90 9.22 21.38 -5.50
C GLY A 90 7.81 21.15 -4.93
N VAL A 91 7.68 20.94 -3.60
CA VAL A 91 6.38 20.73 -2.95
C VAL A 91 5.44 21.92 -3.13
N ALA A 92 5.97 23.15 -3.11
CA ALA A 92 5.16 24.37 -3.30
C ALA A 92 4.53 24.48 -4.70
N SER A 93 5.04 23.70 -5.67
CA SER A 93 4.47 23.66 -7.03
C SER A 93 3.30 22.69 -7.18
N LEU A 94 3.05 21.85 -6.17
CA LEU A 94 2.03 20.78 -6.18
C LEU A 94 0.71 21.30 -5.62
N SER A 95 -0.38 21.10 -6.37
CA SER A 95 -1.75 21.33 -5.87
C SER A 95 -2.11 20.38 -4.71
N MET A 96 -3.21 20.64 -4.02
CA MET A 96 -3.69 19.74 -2.97
C MET A 96 -4.12 18.37 -3.53
N ASP A 97 -4.74 18.32 -4.72
CA ASP A 97 -5.08 17.05 -5.39
C ASP A 97 -3.81 16.26 -5.72
N ALA A 98 -2.75 16.95 -6.15
CA ALA A 98 -1.43 16.37 -6.39
C ALA A 98 -0.82 15.74 -5.14
N ARG A 99 -0.78 16.49 -4.02
CA ARG A 99 -0.26 15.99 -2.74
C ARG A 99 -1.09 14.81 -2.22
N MET A 100 -2.42 14.87 -2.36
CA MET A 100 -3.31 13.78 -1.99
C MET A 100 -3.05 12.51 -2.80
N ALA A 101 -2.77 12.62 -4.11
CA ALA A 101 -2.45 11.48 -4.96
C ALA A 101 -1.12 10.81 -4.57
N ILE A 102 -0.06 11.60 -4.33
CA ILE A 102 1.24 11.08 -3.89
C ILE A 102 1.12 10.43 -2.50
N ALA A 103 0.50 11.12 -1.53
CA ALA A 103 0.30 10.59 -0.19
C ALA A 103 -0.55 9.31 -0.21
N ASN A 104 -1.61 9.24 -1.02
CA ASN A 104 -2.45 8.07 -1.19
C ASN A 104 -1.62 6.86 -1.63
N MET A 105 -0.85 6.99 -2.70
CA MET A 105 -0.06 5.89 -3.26
C MET A 105 1.25 5.62 -2.51
N SER A 106 1.60 6.38 -1.50
CA SER A 106 2.68 5.98 -0.59
C SER A 106 2.35 4.64 0.11
N THR A 107 1.06 4.29 0.20
CA THR A 107 0.59 2.96 0.65
C THR A 107 1.08 1.85 -0.27
N GLU A 108 0.94 2.00 -1.59
CA GLU A 108 1.43 1.02 -2.57
C GLU A 108 2.95 0.94 -2.59
N TRP A 109 3.62 2.03 -2.29
CA TRP A 109 5.08 2.07 -2.13
C TRP A 109 5.55 1.35 -0.85
N GLY A 110 4.63 1.08 0.09
CA GLY A 110 4.89 0.34 1.33
C GLY A 110 5.00 1.21 2.58
N ALA A 111 4.81 2.53 2.47
CA ALA A 111 4.87 3.44 3.61
C ALA A 111 3.59 3.38 4.46
N LEU A 112 3.72 3.66 5.76
CA LEU A 112 2.61 3.81 6.71
C LEU A 112 2.01 5.21 6.70
N VAL A 113 2.81 6.24 6.40
CA VAL A 113 2.44 7.65 6.40
C VAL A 113 3.06 8.30 5.17
N GLY A 114 2.33 9.17 4.50
CA GLY A 114 2.85 10.05 3.45
C GLY A 114 2.54 11.49 3.82
N TRP A 115 3.45 12.17 4.52
CA TRP A 115 3.22 13.48 5.10
C TRP A 115 3.78 14.61 4.24
N PHE A 116 2.99 15.68 4.08
CA PHE A 116 3.37 16.92 3.41
C PHE A 116 3.35 18.09 4.38
N PRO A 117 4.24 19.09 4.20
CA PRO A 117 4.25 20.27 5.03
C PRO A 117 2.98 21.12 4.83
N VAL A 118 2.58 21.81 5.87
CA VAL A 118 1.50 22.79 5.84
C VAL A 118 2.05 24.13 5.37
N ASP A 119 1.67 24.51 4.14
CA ASP A 119 2.11 25.75 3.50
C ASP A 119 0.92 26.58 2.98
N ALA A 120 1.20 27.61 2.19
CA ALA A 120 0.17 28.49 1.62
C ALA A 120 -0.90 27.71 0.84
N THR A 121 -0.50 26.71 0.04
CA THR A 121 -1.43 25.85 -0.71
C THR A 121 -2.38 25.09 0.21
N THR A 122 -1.87 24.54 1.32
CA THR A 122 -2.69 23.85 2.31
C THR A 122 -3.69 24.82 2.99
N ILE A 123 -3.22 26.00 3.36
CA ILE A 123 -4.08 27.01 4.03
C ILE A 123 -5.17 27.52 3.10
N GLU A 124 -4.85 27.79 1.83
CA GLU A 124 -5.82 28.21 0.82
C GLU A 124 -6.92 27.15 0.63
N TRP A 125 -6.52 25.89 0.49
CA TRP A 125 -7.45 24.78 0.34
C TRP A 125 -8.35 24.60 1.58
N LEU A 126 -7.78 24.69 2.79
CA LEU A 126 -8.54 24.60 4.04
C LEU A 126 -9.52 25.77 4.18
N ASN A 127 -9.14 26.99 3.77
CA ASN A 127 -10.01 28.15 3.76
C ASN A 127 -11.21 27.94 2.82
N ALA A 128 -10.96 27.50 1.59
CA ALA A 128 -12.04 27.17 0.66
C ALA A 128 -12.95 26.05 1.20
N ARG A 129 -12.35 25.06 1.89
CA ARG A 129 -13.10 23.97 2.53
C ARG A 129 -13.96 24.45 3.69
N GLN A 130 -13.46 25.38 4.51
CA GLN A 130 -14.22 26.00 5.60
C GLN A 130 -15.44 26.74 5.06
N GLN A 131 -15.28 27.58 4.04
CA GLN A 131 -16.37 28.30 3.40
C GLN A 131 -17.44 27.35 2.85
N HIS A 132 -17.02 26.27 2.18
CA HIS A 132 -17.93 25.24 1.68
C HIS A 132 -18.72 24.55 2.81
N LEU A 133 -18.08 24.23 3.93
CA LEU A 133 -18.73 23.61 5.09
C LEU A 133 -19.70 24.56 5.78
N GLN A 134 -19.33 25.83 5.94
CA GLN A 134 -20.19 26.88 6.51
C GLN A 134 -21.45 27.10 5.66
N ALA A 135 -21.32 27.12 4.35
CA ALA A 135 -22.46 27.21 3.42
C ALA A 135 -23.46 26.04 3.57
N ARG A 136 -23.01 24.91 4.14
CA ARG A 136 -23.84 23.72 4.45
C ARG A 136 -24.26 23.64 5.92
N GLY A 137 -24.05 24.71 6.70
CA GLY A 137 -24.38 24.75 8.13
C GLY A 137 -23.52 23.83 9.00
N THR A 138 -22.31 23.49 8.55
CA THR A 138 -21.40 22.61 9.27
C THR A 138 -20.09 23.35 9.57
N GLU A 139 -19.63 23.28 10.80
CA GLU A 139 -18.30 23.75 11.20
C GLU A 139 -17.46 22.57 11.69
N ARG A 140 -16.23 22.46 11.22
CA ARG A 140 -15.29 21.38 11.58
C ARG A 140 -14.02 21.91 12.23
N PHE A 141 -13.70 23.17 12.01
CA PHE A 141 -12.60 23.91 12.60
C PHE A 141 -12.90 25.41 12.51
N ALA A 142 -12.41 26.16 13.47
CA ALA A 142 -12.70 27.61 13.59
C ALA A 142 -11.75 28.45 12.70
N PRO A 143 -12.10 29.72 12.38
CA PRO A 143 -11.21 30.64 11.68
C PRO A 143 -9.86 30.85 12.41
N GLU A 144 -9.87 30.79 13.74
CA GLU A 144 -8.67 30.89 14.58
C GLU A 144 -7.72 29.71 14.36
N ASP A 145 -8.24 28.53 14.04
CA ASP A 145 -7.44 27.36 13.70
C ASP A 145 -6.67 27.59 12.39
N LEU A 146 -7.32 28.15 11.36
CA LEU A 146 -6.65 28.53 10.12
C LEU A 146 -5.53 29.53 10.36
N LYS A 147 -5.80 30.57 11.17
CA LYS A 147 -4.79 31.56 11.53
C LYS A 147 -3.62 30.93 12.27
N ARG A 148 -3.90 30.01 13.20
CA ARG A 148 -2.87 29.26 13.94
C ARG A 148 -2.01 28.44 13.00
N TRP A 149 -2.59 27.65 12.09
CA TRP A 149 -1.82 26.84 11.13
C TRP A 149 -1.04 27.68 10.13
N ALA A 150 -1.55 28.83 9.72
CA ALA A 150 -0.82 29.76 8.86
C ALA A 150 0.39 30.42 9.55
N THR A 151 0.29 30.70 10.86
CA THR A 151 1.35 31.38 11.62
C THR A 151 2.33 30.41 12.32
N ARG A 152 1.83 29.21 12.66
CA ARG A 152 2.60 28.14 13.32
C ARG A 152 2.23 26.78 12.72
N PRO A 153 2.63 26.52 11.48
CA PRO A 153 2.35 25.24 10.85
C PRO A 153 3.06 24.12 11.63
N PRO A 154 2.47 22.91 11.68
CA PRO A 154 3.22 21.72 12.06
C PRO A 154 4.46 21.58 11.16
N ALA A 155 5.60 21.40 11.77
CA ALA A 155 6.88 21.29 11.09
C ALA A 155 7.74 20.23 11.81
N PRO A 156 8.69 19.61 11.10
CA PRO A 156 9.70 18.76 11.73
C PRO A 156 10.52 19.52 12.76
N ASP A 157 10.97 18.80 13.77
CA ASP A 157 11.95 19.38 14.71
C ASP A 157 13.26 19.70 13.98
N PRO A 158 13.99 20.76 14.40
CA PRO A 158 15.24 21.16 13.74
C PRO A 158 16.31 20.06 13.72
N ASP A 159 16.27 19.14 14.68
CA ASP A 159 17.16 18.01 14.87
C ASP A 159 16.48 16.66 14.54
N ALA A 160 15.41 16.69 13.76
CA ALA A 160 14.70 15.48 13.36
C ALA A 160 15.63 14.46 12.70
N ALA A 161 15.62 13.24 13.22
CA ALA A 161 16.44 12.15 12.69
C ALA A 161 15.68 11.37 11.59
N TYR A 162 16.31 11.22 10.44
CA TYR A 162 15.79 10.42 9.33
C TYR A 162 16.63 9.15 9.15
N ALA A 163 15.97 8.04 8.84
CA ALA A 163 16.65 6.78 8.52
C ALA A 163 17.30 6.81 7.13
N ALA A 164 16.71 7.60 6.22
CA ALA A 164 17.23 7.78 4.87
C ALA A 164 16.70 9.07 4.23
N ARG A 165 17.35 9.46 3.14
CA ARG A 165 16.97 10.60 2.30
C ARG A 165 16.91 10.18 0.84
N ILE A 166 15.81 10.53 0.17
CA ILE A 166 15.59 10.42 -1.26
C ILE A 166 15.54 11.82 -1.84
N GLU A 167 16.17 12.03 -2.98
CA GLU A 167 16.09 13.29 -3.73
C GLU A 167 15.51 13.02 -5.11
N LEU A 168 14.49 13.79 -5.51
CA LEU A 168 13.86 13.72 -6.82
C LEU A 168 13.64 15.11 -7.39
N ASP A 169 14.27 15.38 -8.52
CA ASP A 169 13.98 16.57 -9.32
C ASP A 169 12.73 16.31 -10.18
N LEU A 170 11.67 17.05 -9.91
CA LEU A 170 10.40 16.93 -10.63
C LEU A 170 10.54 17.21 -12.12
N SER A 171 11.54 18.01 -12.54
CA SER A 171 11.80 18.31 -13.95
C SER A 171 12.39 17.13 -14.72
N GLU A 172 12.96 16.15 -14.02
CA GLU A 172 13.49 14.91 -14.61
C GLU A 172 12.43 13.82 -14.78
N VAL A 173 11.27 13.96 -14.11
CA VAL A 173 10.19 12.96 -14.20
C VAL A 173 9.59 12.96 -15.61
N THR A 174 9.36 11.76 -16.12
CA THR A 174 8.70 11.51 -17.41
C THR A 174 7.52 10.57 -17.22
N PRO A 175 6.53 10.58 -18.14
CA PRO A 175 5.41 9.67 -18.03
C PRO A 175 5.85 8.21 -18.15
N HIS A 176 5.31 7.40 -17.25
CA HIS A 176 5.56 5.97 -17.17
C HIS A 176 4.25 5.19 -17.01
N VAL A 177 4.30 3.90 -17.28
CA VAL A 177 3.30 2.95 -16.82
C VAL A 177 3.90 2.02 -15.79
N SER A 178 3.09 1.59 -14.81
CA SER A 178 3.47 0.50 -13.91
C SER A 178 2.78 -0.79 -14.32
N GLY A 179 3.52 -1.87 -14.36
CA GLY A 179 2.97 -3.19 -14.63
C GLY A 179 3.47 -3.88 -15.90
N PRO A 180 2.82 -5.01 -16.25
CA PRO A 180 1.50 -5.42 -15.70
C PRO A 180 1.58 -6.00 -14.28
N ASP A 181 0.45 -5.93 -13.58
CA ASP A 181 0.16 -6.66 -12.35
C ASP A 181 1.01 -6.31 -11.11
N THR A 182 1.82 -5.26 -11.17
CA THR A 182 2.58 -4.73 -10.04
C THR A 182 2.85 -3.23 -10.18
N VAL A 183 2.89 -2.50 -9.07
CA VAL A 183 3.23 -1.06 -9.07
C VAL A 183 4.75 -0.85 -9.18
N PHE A 184 5.56 -1.86 -8.92
CA PHE A 184 7.02 -1.79 -8.86
C PHE A 184 7.72 -2.01 -10.21
N GLU A 185 7.01 -2.47 -11.23
CA GLU A 185 7.52 -2.53 -12.60
C GLU A 185 7.22 -1.23 -13.34
N MET A 186 8.19 -0.35 -13.39
CA MET A 186 8.10 0.91 -14.12
C MET A 186 8.63 0.73 -15.54
N GLN A 187 7.82 1.10 -16.55
CA GLN A 187 8.22 1.13 -17.96
C GLN A 187 7.99 2.53 -18.53
N SER A 188 8.99 3.08 -19.22
CA SER A 188 8.80 4.36 -19.90
C SER A 188 7.81 4.23 -21.06
N LEU A 189 7.07 5.29 -21.36
CA LEU A 189 6.15 5.26 -22.50
C LEU A 189 6.88 5.13 -23.83
N ALA A 190 8.13 5.60 -23.94
CA ALA A 190 8.93 5.39 -25.12
C ALA A 190 9.30 3.91 -25.35
N GLU A 191 9.41 3.09 -24.29
CA GLU A 191 9.68 1.65 -24.40
C GLU A 191 8.43 0.83 -24.68
N ILE A 192 7.28 1.22 -24.12
CA ILE A 192 6.04 0.42 -24.23
C ILE A 192 5.15 0.84 -25.41
N ALA A 193 5.10 2.11 -25.78
CA ALA A 193 4.24 2.59 -26.85
C ALA A 193 4.55 1.93 -28.23
N PRO A 194 5.83 1.70 -28.62
CA PRO A 194 6.14 0.98 -29.85
C PRO A 194 5.62 -0.44 -29.90
N LYS A 195 5.41 -1.08 -28.74
CA LYS A 195 4.87 -2.46 -28.64
C LYS A 195 3.37 -2.51 -28.97
N LYS A 196 2.69 -1.36 -29.03
CA LYS A 196 1.25 -1.24 -29.32
C LYS A 196 0.40 -2.23 -28.53
N VAL A 197 0.63 -2.32 -27.22
CA VAL A 197 -0.15 -3.21 -26.34
C VAL A 197 -1.61 -2.78 -26.39
N ALA A 198 -2.46 -3.59 -27.04
CA ALA A 198 -3.87 -3.29 -27.22
C ALA A 198 -4.60 -3.22 -25.86
N VAL A 199 -5.51 -2.25 -25.70
CA VAL A 199 -6.29 -2.01 -24.49
C VAL A 199 -7.77 -2.26 -24.78
N GLN A 200 -8.44 -3.05 -23.95
CA GLN A 200 -9.88 -3.31 -24.02
C GLN A 200 -10.67 -2.45 -23.03
N LYS A 201 -10.06 -2.12 -21.87
CA LYS A 201 -10.72 -1.32 -20.84
C LYS A 201 -9.78 -0.25 -20.29
N ALA A 202 -10.28 0.97 -20.18
CA ALA A 202 -9.59 2.10 -19.59
C ALA A 202 -10.38 2.61 -18.38
N TYR A 203 -9.68 3.05 -17.32
CA TYR A 203 -10.31 3.41 -16.06
C TYR A 203 -9.80 4.74 -15.53
N LEU A 204 -10.72 5.69 -15.37
CA LEU A 204 -10.49 6.93 -14.64
C LEU A 204 -11.48 6.96 -13.47
N LEU A 205 -11.08 6.37 -12.36
CA LEU A 205 -11.90 6.21 -11.17
C LEU A 205 -11.00 5.99 -9.93
N SER A 206 -11.56 6.00 -8.75
CA SER A 206 -10.95 5.78 -7.44
C SER A 206 -10.62 7.06 -6.64
N CYS A 207 -10.19 6.85 -5.38
CA CYS A 207 -9.82 7.95 -4.48
C CYS A 207 -8.50 8.64 -4.84
N VAL A 208 -7.62 8.00 -5.63
CA VAL A 208 -6.28 8.52 -5.94
C VAL A 208 -6.29 9.50 -7.10
N ASN A 209 -6.71 9.07 -8.29
CA ASN A 209 -6.66 9.87 -9.51
C ASN A 209 -8.03 9.89 -10.20
N SER A 210 -8.97 10.59 -9.60
CA SER A 210 -10.29 10.91 -10.15
C SER A 210 -10.83 12.18 -9.47
N ARG A 211 -9.91 13.07 -9.11
CA ARG A 211 -10.15 14.38 -8.52
C ARG A 211 -10.30 15.44 -9.61
N ALA A 212 -10.47 16.69 -9.25
CA ALA A 212 -10.73 17.77 -10.20
C ALA A 212 -9.60 17.91 -11.23
N ASP A 213 -8.35 17.92 -10.78
CA ASP A 213 -7.18 18.03 -11.65
C ASP A 213 -7.09 16.84 -12.61
N ASP A 214 -7.28 15.61 -12.11
CA ASP A 214 -7.22 14.37 -12.88
C ASP A 214 -8.27 14.32 -14.00
N LEU A 215 -9.50 14.71 -13.67
CA LEU A 215 -10.60 14.76 -14.63
C LEU A 215 -10.33 15.81 -15.72
N ALA A 216 -9.77 16.97 -15.34
CA ALA A 216 -9.40 18.04 -16.28
C ALA A 216 -8.26 17.58 -17.21
N GLU A 217 -7.24 16.89 -16.70
CA GLU A 217 -6.15 16.32 -17.50
C GLU A 217 -6.66 15.34 -18.56
N ALA A 218 -7.50 14.38 -18.17
CA ALA A 218 -8.09 13.42 -19.10
C ALA A 218 -9.00 14.11 -20.14
N ALA A 219 -9.80 15.10 -19.71
CA ALA A 219 -10.66 15.87 -20.60
C ALA A 219 -9.87 16.66 -21.64
N ALA A 220 -8.73 17.25 -21.28
CA ALA A 220 -7.87 17.97 -22.20
C ALA A 220 -7.34 17.09 -23.34
N VAL A 221 -7.09 15.81 -23.07
CA VAL A 221 -6.72 14.82 -24.09
C VAL A 221 -7.93 14.45 -24.94
N LEU A 222 -9.07 14.13 -24.30
CA LEU A 222 -10.28 13.67 -24.98
C LEU A 222 -11.00 14.75 -25.80
N GLN A 223 -10.72 16.04 -25.58
CA GLN A 223 -11.17 17.12 -26.48
C GLN A 223 -10.64 16.97 -27.91
N ARG A 224 -9.50 16.28 -28.08
CA ARG A 224 -8.79 16.13 -29.36
C ARG A 224 -9.13 14.83 -30.10
N GLY A 225 -9.90 13.92 -29.47
CA GLY A 225 -10.23 12.62 -30.07
C GLY A 225 -11.32 11.90 -29.29
N LYS A 226 -11.94 10.91 -29.95
CA LYS A 226 -12.92 10.05 -29.32
C LYS A 226 -12.31 8.72 -28.89
N ILE A 227 -12.87 8.12 -27.87
CA ILE A 227 -12.50 6.78 -27.41
C ILE A 227 -12.66 5.79 -28.56
N ALA A 228 -11.65 4.98 -28.80
CA ALA A 228 -11.64 3.96 -29.83
C ALA A 228 -12.82 2.97 -29.62
N PRO A 229 -13.50 2.52 -30.70
CA PRO A 229 -14.65 1.62 -30.59
C PRO A 229 -14.33 0.29 -29.89
N THR A 230 -13.06 -0.09 -29.85
CA THR A 230 -12.56 -1.31 -29.21
C THR A 230 -12.33 -1.16 -27.71
N VAL A 231 -12.44 0.06 -27.16
CA VAL A 231 -12.13 0.37 -25.76
C VAL A 231 -13.37 0.80 -25.02
N LYS A 232 -13.61 0.22 -23.85
CA LYS A 232 -14.59 0.70 -22.86
C LYS A 232 -13.89 1.57 -21.83
N PHE A 233 -14.22 2.86 -21.79
CA PHE A 233 -13.65 3.80 -20.83
C PHE A 233 -14.61 4.02 -19.67
N TYR A 234 -14.28 3.53 -18.49
CA TYR A 234 -15.08 3.68 -17.28
C TYR A 234 -14.63 4.90 -16.47
N LEU A 235 -15.59 5.75 -16.13
CA LEU A 235 -15.40 7.03 -15.46
C LEU A 235 -16.20 7.07 -14.16
N ALA A 236 -15.54 7.37 -13.03
CA ALA A 236 -16.20 7.72 -11.77
C ALA A 236 -15.40 8.80 -11.05
N ALA A 237 -16.04 9.84 -10.56
CA ALA A 237 -15.36 10.85 -9.76
C ALA A 237 -14.99 10.29 -8.37
N ALA A 238 -13.96 10.87 -7.72
CA ALA A 238 -13.53 10.48 -6.39
C ALA A 238 -14.60 10.71 -5.31
N SER A 239 -15.51 11.65 -5.53
CA SER A 239 -16.67 11.91 -4.68
C SER A 239 -17.79 12.58 -5.47
N ARG A 240 -19.00 12.59 -4.89
CA ARG A 240 -20.14 13.33 -5.46
C ARG A 240 -19.83 14.81 -5.62
N GLU A 241 -19.18 15.43 -4.65
CA GLU A 241 -18.79 16.84 -4.71
C GLU A 241 -17.85 17.14 -5.88
N ILE A 242 -16.87 16.26 -6.14
CA ILE A 242 -15.97 16.37 -7.30
C ILE A 242 -16.75 16.23 -8.61
N GLN A 243 -17.68 15.26 -8.69
CA GLN A 243 -18.51 15.08 -9.87
C GLN A 243 -19.34 16.35 -10.17
N GLU A 244 -20.05 16.87 -9.16
CA GLU A 244 -20.83 18.10 -9.28
C GLU A 244 -19.98 19.32 -9.72
N GLY A 245 -18.73 19.39 -9.24
CA GLY A 245 -17.75 20.39 -9.69
C GLY A 245 -17.38 20.22 -11.16
N ALA A 246 -17.09 19.01 -11.59
CA ALA A 246 -16.75 18.67 -12.97
C ALA A 246 -17.94 18.89 -13.93
N GLU A 247 -19.16 18.63 -13.47
CA GLU A 247 -20.40 18.93 -14.23
C GLU A 247 -20.55 20.43 -14.44
N ARG A 248 -20.39 21.24 -13.38
CA ARG A 248 -20.49 22.72 -13.48
C ARG A 248 -19.42 23.34 -14.39
N SER A 249 -18.20 22.79 -14.39
CA SER A 249 -17.09 23.28 -15.23
C SER A 249 -17.16 22.79 -16.68
N GLY A 250 -18.06 21.86 -17.02
CA GLY A 250 -18.16 21.24 -18.33
C GLY A 250 -17.15 20.10 -18.58
N VAL A 251 -16.22 19.85 -17.68
CA VAL A 251 -15.23 18.76 -17.76
C VAL A 251 -15.92 17.41 -17.87
N TRP A 252 -16.93 17.16 -17.02
CA TRP A 252 -17.70 15.91 -17.04
C TRP A 252 -18.37 15.65 -18.37
N LYS A 253 -19.00 16.70 -18.93
CA LYS A 253 -19.62 16.62 -20.26
C LYS A 253 -18.62 16.28 -21.35
N THR A 254 -17.44 16.88 -21.35
CA THR A 254 -16.36 16.57 -22.31
C THR A 254 -15.99 15.10 -22.29
N LEU A 255 -15.85 14.50 -21.10
CA LEU A 255 -15.52 13.10 -20.92
C LEU A 255 -16.64 12.19 -21.47
N LEU A 256 -17.91 12.52 -21.20
CA LEU A 256 -19.07 11.76 -21.71
C LEU A 256 -19.22 11.88 -23.23
N ASP A 257 -19.05 13.08 -23.78
CA ASP A 257 -19.14 13.32 -25.23
C ASP A 257 -18.05 12.56 -25.99
N ALA A 258 -16.90 12.29 -25.37
CA ALA A 258 -15.86 11.44 -25.95
C ALA A 258 -16.21 9.95 -25.95
N GLY A 259 -17.23 9.52 -25.21
CA GLY A 259 -17.70 8.13 -25.13
C GLY A 259 -17.39 7.43 -23.80
N ALA A 260 -17.04 8.18 -22.74
CA ALA A 260 -16.83 7.59 -21.41
C ALA A 260 -18.15 7.06 -20.81
N ILE A 261 -18.07 5.94 -20.11
CA ILE A 261 -19.18 5.27 -19.42
C ILE A 261 -19.15 5.72 -17.96
N ALA A 262 -20.09 6.59 -17.57
CA ALA A 262 -20.17 7.08 -16.20
C ALA A 262 -20.63 6.00 -15.23
N LEU A 263 -19.97 5.93 -14.09
CA LEU A 263 -20.32 5.13 -12.93
C LEU A 263 -20.54 6.05 -11.72
N PRO A 264 -21.32 5.62 -10.72
CA PRO A 264 -21.42 6.34 -9.46
C PRO A 264 -20.03 6.52 -8.79
N PRO A 265 -19.80 7.64 -8.06
CA PRO A 265 -18.61 7.82 -7.26
C PRO A 265 -18.43 6.69 -6.26
N ALA A 266 -17.43 5.83 -6.49
CA ALA A 266 -17.13 4.66 -5.66
C ALA A 266 -15.79 4.03 -6.09
N CYS A 267 -15.31 3.05 -5.32
CA CYS A 267 -14.14 2.27 -5.71
C CYS A 267 -14.40 1.37 -6.93
N GLY A 268 -15.56 0.73 -7.04
CA GLY A 268 -15.96 -0.08 -8.19
C GLY A 268 -14.88 -1.09 -8.63
N ALA A 269 -14.51 -1.04 -9.91
CA ALA A 269 -13.50 -1.93 -10.48
C ALA A 269 -12.11 -1.82 -9.79
N CYS A 270 -11.77 -0.70 -9.15
CA CYS A 270 -10.52 -0.54 -8.39
C CYS A 270 -10.36 -1.58 -7.26
N ILE A 271 -11.47 -2.08 -6.71
CA ILE A 271 -11.46 -3.15 -5.69
C ILE A 271 -12.00 -4.49 -6.21
N GLY A 272 -12.17 -4.60 -7.52
CA GLY A 272 -12.69 -5.81 -8.14
C GLY A 272 -14.18 -6.04 -7.95
N LEU A 273 -14.98 -4.98 -7.81
CA LEU A 273 -16.42 -5.03 -7.62
C LEU A 273 -17.16 -4.21 -8.68
N GLY A 274 -18.42 -4.56 -8.92
CA GLY A 274 -19.34 -3.81 -9.79
C GLY A 274 -19.08 -3.98 -11.28
N THR A 275 -19.41 -2.93 -12.04
CA THR A 275 -19.35 -2.93 -13.51
C THR A 275 -17.96 -2.64 -14.03
N GLY A 276 -17.60 -3.27 -15.15
CA GLY A 276 -16.37 -2.97 -15.87
C GLY A 276 -15.16 -3.81 -15.44
N LEU A 277 -15.34 -4.93 -14.76
CA LEU A 277 -14.25 -5.83 -14.40
C LEU A 277 -13.57 -6.40 -15.66
N LEU A 278 -12.25 -6.58 -15.60
CA LEU A 278 -11.47 -7.22 -16.66
C LEU A 278 -11.84 -8.69 -16.79
N GLU A 279 -12.10 -9.11 -18.03
CA GLU A 279 -12.35 -10.49 -18.40
C GLU A 279 -11.03 -11.25 -18.67
N PRO A 280 -11.05 -12.60 -18.75
CA PRO A 280 -9.86 -13.37 -19.09
C PRO A 280 -9.23 -12.91 -20.40
N GLY A 281 -7.91 -12.66 -20.40
CA GLY A 281 -7.13 -12.23 -21.56
C GLY A 281 -7.21 -10.74 -21.91
N GLU A 282 -8.08 -9.96 -21.27
CA GLU A 282 -8.16 -8.52 -21.49
C GLU A 282 -6.96 -7.77 -20.89
N VAL A 283 -6.65 -6.64 -21.49
CA VAL A 283 -5.69 -5.66 -20.98
C VAL A 283 -6.42 -4.39 -20.57
N GLY A 284 -6.19 -3.98 -19.33
CA GLY A 284 -6.67 -2.72 -18.77
C GLY A 284 -5.55 -1.70 -18.56
N ILE A 285 -5.87 -0.41 -18.77
CA ILE A 285 -5.04 0.71 -18.34
C ILE A 285 -5.83 1.58 -17.35
N SER A 286 -5.22 1.98 -16.25
CA SER A 286 -5.96 2.52 -15.11
C SER A 286 -5.22 3.63 -14.40
N ALA A 287 -5.94 4.69 -14.04
CA ALA A 287 -5.45 5.72 -13.12
C ALA A 287 -5.64 5.34 -11.62
N THR A 288 -6.12 4.14 -11.32
CA THR A 288 -6.30 3.65 -9.93
C THR A 288 -4.96 3.42 -9.23
N ASN A 289 -4.99 3.02 -7.98
CA ASN A 289 -3.79 2.84 -7.16
C ASN A 289 -3.19 1.43 -7.23
N ARG A 290 -3.95 0.38 -7.53
CA ARG A 290 -3.51 -1.02 -7.47
C ARG A 290 -3.82 -1.79 -8.74
N ASN A 291 -2.85 -2.57 -9.20
CA ASN A 291 -2.97 -3.40 -10.40
C ASN A 291 -2.49 -4.84 -10.21
N PHE A 292 -2.31 -5.32 -8.98
CA PHE A 292 -1.84 -6.69 -8.79
C PHE A 292 -2.82 -7.70 -9.38
N LYS A 293 -2.30 -8.86 -9.71
CA LYS A 293 -2.98 -9.92 -10.45
C LYS A 293 -4.36 -10.27 -9.88
N GLY A 294 -5.40 -10.15 -10.70
CA GLY A 294 -6.78 -10.37 -10.30
C GLY A 294 -7.46 -9.21 -9.55
N ARG A 295 -6.76 -8.09 -9.31
CA ARG A 295 -7.32 -6.95 -8.56
C ARG A 295 -8.54 -6.34 -9.21
N MET A 296 -8.50 -6.15 -10.53
CA MET A 296 -9.55 -5.46 -11.28
C MET A 296 -10.44 -6.42 -12.10
N GLY A 297 -10.45 -7.72 -11.77
CA GLY A 297 -11.25 -8.72 -12.45
C GLY A 297 -10.56 -10.07 -12.53
N SER A 298 -10.49 -10.67 -13.73
CA SER A 298 -9.87 -11.97 -13.95
C SER A 298 -8.38 -12.00 -13.60
N ARG A 299 -7.92 -13.13 -13.08
CA ARG A 299 -6.49 -13.39 -12.86
C ARG A 299 -5.69 -13.58 -14.15
N ASP A 300 -6.38 -13.88 -15.27
CA ASP A 300 -5.77 -14.03 -16.61
C ASP A 300 -5.76 -12.72 -17.40
N ALA A 301 -6.31 -11.64 -16.85
CA ALA A 301 -6.20 -10.30 -17.40
C ALA A 301 -4.90 -9.63 -16.94
N LYS A 302 -4.47 -8.61 -17.70
CA LYS A 302 -3.31 -7.75 -17.36
C LYS A 302 -3.77 -6.34 -17.08
N CYS A 303 -3.27 -5.72 -16.01
CA CYS A 303 -3.60 -4.35 -15.68
C CYS A 303 -2.35 -3.50 -15.53
N TYR A 304 -2.36 -2.33 -16.18
CA TYR A 304 -1.32 -1.32 -16.10
C TYR A 304 -1.84 -0.08 -15.36
N LEU A 305 -0.98 0.55 -14.57
CA LEU A 305 -1.27 1.87 -13.99
C LEU A 305 -0.60 2.96 -14.80
N ALA A 306 -1.29 4.08 -14.97
CA ALA A 306 -0.77 5.25 -15.66
C ALA A 306 -1.46 6.53 -15.17
N SER A 307 -0.94 7.69 -15.58
CA SER A 307 -1.57 8.99 -15.34
C SER A 307 -2.90 9.12 -16.08
N PRO A 308 -3.82 10.00 -15.63
CA PRO A 308 -5.09 10.26 -16.30
C PRO A 308 -4.95 10.61 -17.78
N ALA A 309 -3.94 11.41 -18.12
CA ALA A 309 -3.65 11.79 -19.49
C ALA A 309 -3.22 10.60 -20.36
N VAL A 310 -2.38 9.71 -19.84
CA VAL A 310 -1.94 8.49 -20.53
C VAL A 310 -3.09 7.50 -20.68
N VAL A 311 -3.93 7.34 -19.66
CA VAL A 311 -5.15 6.51 -19.74
C VAL A 311 -6.08 7.02 -20.84
N ALA A 312 -6.30 8.33 -20.90
CA ALA A 312 -7.15 8.96 -21.93
C ALA A 312 -6.55 8.80 -23.35
N ALA A 313 -5.25 9.07 -23.52
CA ALA A 313 -4.56 8.89 -24.79
C ALA A 313 -4.61 7.43 -25.27
N SER A 314 -4.38 6.49 -24.37
CA SER A 314 -4.45 5.06 -24.68
C SER A 314 -5.86 4.61 -25.06
N ALA A 315 -6.88 5.19 -24.43
CA ALA A 315 -8.27 4.92 -24.80
C ALA A 315 -8.65 5.44 -26.20
N VAL A 316 -8.10 6.59 -26.60
CA VAL A 316 -8.28 7.14 -27.95
C VAL A 316 -7.55 6.29 -28.99
N ALA A 317 -6.32 5.89 -28.70
CA ALA A 317 -5.49 5.12 -29.63
C ALA A 317 -5.87 3.62 -29.72
N GLY A 318 -6.51 3.06 -28.70
CA GLY A 318 -6.80 1.62 -28.58
C GLY A 318 -5.60 0.78 -28.12
N TYR A 319 -4.48 1.40 -27.77
CA TYR A 319 -3.27 0.76 -27.24
C TYR A 319 -2.52 1.70 -26.30
N ILE A 320 -1.64 1.17 -25.46
CA ILE A 320 -0.88 1.97 -24.49
C ILE A 320 0.02 2.98 -25.22
N THR A 321 -0.24 4.27 -24.97
CA THR A 321 0.52 5.39 -25.54
C THR A 321 0.40 6.65 -24.69
N ALA A 322 1.26 7.65 -24.97
CA ALA A 322 1.19 8.98 -24.38
C ALA A 322 0.40 9.95 -25.28
N PRO A 323 -0.10 11.07 -24.73
CA PRO A 323 -0.71 12.12 -25.54
C PRO A 323 0.28 12.88 -26.43
N GLN A 324 1.58 12.76 -26.19
CA GLN A 324 2.68 13.33 -26.96
C GLN A 324 3.94 12.45 -26.82
N GLU A 325 4.91 12.64 -27.73
CA GLU A 325 6.21 11.97 -27.64
C GLU A 325 7.04 12.50 -26.47
N TRP A 326 7.79 11.61 -25.84
CA TRP A 326 8.64 11.90 -24.69
C TRP A 326 10.04 11.36 -24.89
N ASP A 327 11.05 12.14 -24.46
CA ASP A 327 12.43 11.68 -24.41
C ASP A 327 12.63 10.66 -23.28
N LEU A 328 13.50 9.71 -23.55
CA LEU A 328 13.76 8.51 -22.75
C LEU A 328 14.67 8.76 -21.56
N VAL A 329 14.32 9.55 -20.59
CA VAL A 329 15.16 9.61 -19.37
C VAL A 329 14.32 9.33 -18.13
N ALA A 330 14.47 8.13 -17.56
CA ALA A 330 14.06 7.90 -16.19
C ALA A 330 14.97 8.71 -15.25
N PRO A 331 14.43 9.34 -14.20
CA PRO A 331 15.23 10.03 -13.18
C PRO A 331 16.29 9.11 -12.58
N ALA A 332 17.42 9.68 -12.21
CA ALA A 332 18.45 8.92 -11.51
C ALA A 332 17.99 8.58 -10.09
N LYS A 333 18.29 7.36 -9.64
CA LYS A 333 18.08 6.96 -8.25
C LYS A 333 19.06 7.70 -7.35
N ARG A 334 18.55 8.54 -6.43
CA ARG A 334 19.34 9.30 -5.44
C ARG A 334 18.86 8.91 -4.04
N TRP A 335 19.60 7.99 -3.44
CA TRP A 335 19.33 7.44 -2.10
C TRP A 335 20.54 7.60 -1.21
N THR A 336 20.34 8.18 -0.03
CA THR A 336 21.33 8.24 1.04
C THR A 336 20.79 7.53 2.27
N ALA A 337 21.34 6.36 2.59
CA ALA A 337 21.04 5.69 3.85
C ALA A 337 21.70 6.49 4.98
N LEU A 338 20.92 6.84 5.99
CA LEU A 338 21.37 7.39 7.24
C LEU A 338 21.34 6.23 8.25
N ALA A 339 22.28 6.17 9.19
CA ALA A 339 22.51 4.96 9.99
C ALA A 339 21.26 4.46 10.72
N GLU A 340 20.77 3.27 10.36
CA GLU A 340 19.85 2.51 11.21
C GLU A 340 20.65 1.59 12.15
N PRO A 341 20.27 1.49 13.43
CA PRO A 341 20.86 0.50 14.31
C PRO A 341 20.50 -0.91 13.82
N ALA A 342 21.49 -1.74 13.57
CA ALA A 342 21.27 -3.14 13.27
C ALA A 342 20.57 -3.84 14.44
N ALA A 343 19.66 -4.78 14.14
CA ALA A 343 19.07 -5.62 15.17
C ALA A 343 20.18 -6.34 15.95
N LYS A 344 20.14 -6.20 17.27
CA LYS A 344 21.07 -6.87 18.18
C LYS A 344 20.31 -7.93 18.98
N ALA A 345 21.02 -8.99 19.34
CA ALA A 345 20.48 -9.93 20.33
C ALA A 345 20.33 -9.19 21.67
N GLU A 346 19.12 -9.12 22.18
CA GLU A 346 18.79 -8.44 23.43
C GLU A 346 18.16 -9.40 24.40
N LYS A 347 18.51 -9.29 25.69
CA LYS A 347 17.77 -9.97 26.75
C LYS A 347 16.44 -9.24 26.95
N VAL A 348 15.36 -9.99 26.86
CA VAL A 348 14.00 -9.48 26.98
C VAL A 348 13.33 -10.11 28.17
N GLU A 349 12.63 -9.30 28.95
CA GLU A 349 11.73 -9.82 29.98
C GLU A 349 10.55 -10.50 29.31
N ILE A 350 10.34 -11.76 29.64
CA ILE A 350 9.25 -12.56 29.08
C ILE A 350 8.06 -12.49 30.03
N LEU A 351 6.92 -12.04 29.50
CA LEU A 351 5.68 -11.99 30.27
C LEU A 351 5.20 -13.39 30.62
N GLU A 352 4.61 -13.54 31.79
CA GLU A 352 4.00 -14.81 32.23
C GLU A 352 2.98 -15.29 31.19
N GLY A 353 3.11 -16.57 30.78
CA GLY A 353 2.30 -17.18 29.75
C GLY A 353 2.79 -16.99 28.32
N PHE A 354 3.81 -16.14 28.07
CA PHE A 354 4.43 -16.03 26.76
C PHE A 354 5.49 -17.13 26.57
N PRO A 355 5.59 -17.77 25.38
CA PRO A 355 6.55 -18.84 25.16
C PRO A 355 7.98 -18.29 25.21
N ALA A 356 8.83 -18.86 26.06
CA ALA A 356 10.26 -18.53 26.09
C ALA A 356 11.00 -19.06 24.85
N LYS A 357 10.57 -20.22 24.33
CA LYS A 357 11.13 -20.88 23.15
C LYS A 357 10.05 -21.52 22.30
N LEU A 358 10.28 -21.55 20.99
CA LEU A 358 9.54 -22.37 20.02
C LEU A 358 10.52 -23.19 19.19
N ILE A 359 10.12 -24.42 18.89
CA ILE A 359 10.84 -25.31 17.99
C ILE A 359 9.83 -25.86 17.00
N GLY A 360 10.19 -25.88 15.73
CA GLY A 360 9.34 -26.45 14.70
C GLY A 360 10.07 -26.74 13.41
N ARG A 361 9.48 -27.62 12.61
CA ARG A 361 10.01 -27.96 11.29
C ARG A 361 9.89 -26.74 10.37
N LEU A 362 10.95 -26.45 9.62
CA LEU A 362 11.02 -25.30 8.73
C LEU A 362 10.25 -25.57 7.42
N ALA A 363 9.32 -24.66 7.07
CA ALA A 363 8.67 -24.57 5.78
C ALA A 363 9.00 -23.21 5.14
N PHE A 364 9.86 -23.19 4.13
CA PHE A 364 10.33 -21.96 3.48
C PHE A 364 9.51 -21.63 2.23
N LEU A 365 9.01 -20.39 2.16
CA LEU A 365 8.27 -19.79 1.06
C LEU A 365 9.15 -18.68 0.44
N PRO A 366 9.95 -18.97 -0.57
CA PRO A 366 11.02 -18.06 -1.03
C PRO A 366 10.53 -16.80 -1.76
N GLN A 367 9.23 -16.71 -2.08
CA GLN A 367 8.65 -15.60 -2.84
C GLN A 367 8.63 -14.33 -1.99
N ASP A 368 9.21 -13.25 -2.55
CA ASP A 368 9.03 -11.89 -2.03
C ASP A 368 7.68 -11.32 -2.46
N ASN A 369 7.18 -10.34 -1.69
CA ASN A 369 5.88 -9.71 -1.93
C ASN A 369 4.71 -10.71 -1.99
N LEU A 370 4.78 -11.79 -1.20
CA LEU A 370 3.65 -12.71 -1.09
C LEU A 370 2.46 -11.97 -0.45
N ASN A 371 1.44 -11.74 -1.26
CA ASN A 371 0.29 -10.95 -0.84
C ASN A 371 -0.75 -11.78 -0.06
N THR A 372 -1.64 -11.10 0.64
CA THR A 372 -2.69 -11.74 1.43
C THR A 372 -3.67 -12.58 0.61
N ASP A 373 -3.82 -12.32 -0.71
CA ASP A 373 -4.60 -13.15 -1.62
C ASP A 373 -3.90 -14.49 -1.90
N GLY A 374 -2.57 -14.49 -1.97
CA GLY A 374 -1.77 -15.72 -2.05
C GLY A 374 -1.91 -16.58 -0.79
N ILE A 375 -2.01 -15.96 0.38
CA ILE A 375 -2.16 -16.64 1.67
C ILE A 375 -3.59 -17.15 1.86
N TYR A 376 -4.59 -16.33 1.57
CA TYR A 376 -6.01 -16.68 1.68
C TYR A 376 -6.82 -15.99 0.57
N GLY A 377 -7.35 -16.79 -0.34
CA GLY A 377 -7.98 -16.31 -1.58
C GLY A 377 -9.22 -15.44 -1.34
N LYS A 378 -9.40 -14.44 -2.24
CA LYS A 378 -10.55 -13.54 -2.18
C LYS A 378 -11.89 -14.27 -2.27
N ASP A 379 -11.94 -15.40 -2.95
CA ASP A 379 -13.15 -16.19 -3.18
C ASP A 379 -13.71 -16.79 -1.89
N TYR A 380 -12.88 -16.88 -0.85
CA TYR A 380 -13.25 -17.31 0.49
C TYR A 380 -13.46 -16.18 1.48
N THR A 381 -12.96 -14.96 1.17
CA THR A 381 -12.88 -13.84 2.14
C THR A 381 -14.26 -13.34 2.58
N TYR A 382 -15.25 -13.39 1.69
CA TYR A 382 -16.60 -12.87 1.95
C TYR A 382 -17.63 -13.98 2.18
N ARG A 383 -17.18 -15.23 2.33
CA ARG A 383 -18.04 -16.34 2.67
C ARG A 383 -18.24 -16.40 4.17
N GLU A 384 -19.49 -16.40 4.60
CA GLU A 384 -19.88 -16.47 6.03
C GLU A 384 -19.86 -17.91 6.60
N ASP A 385 -19.84 -18.91 5.73
CA ASP A 385 -19.87 -20.34 6.08
C ASP A 385 -18.50 -20.99 6.26
N MET A 386 -17.41 -20.21 6.24
CA MET A 386 -16.04 -20.72 6.36
C MET A 386 -15.70 -21.12 7.81
N THR A 387 -15.65 -22.42 8.06
CA THR A 387 -15.17 -22.95 9.36
C THR A 387 -13.63 -22.92 9.45
N ARG A 388 -13.08 -23.08 10.65
CA ARG A 388 -11.62 -23.16 10.85
C ARG A 388 -11.00 -24.32 10.05
N GLU A 389 -11.67 -25.47 9.99
CA GLU A 389 -11.23 -26.64 9.22
C GLU A 389 -11.22 -26.33 7.70
N MET A 390 -12.23 -25.63 7.20
CA MET A 390 -12.27 -25.19 5.81
C MET A 390 -11.16 -24.19 5.50
N MET A 391 -10.92 -23.22 6.39
CA MET A 391 -9.82 -22.26 6.25
C MET A 391 -8.46 -22.97 6.19
N ALA A 392 -8.24 -23.96 7.05
CA ALA A 392 -7.00 -24.76 7.08
C ALA A 392 -6.76 -25.55 5.78
N ARG A 393 -7.82 -25.93 5.06
CA ARG A 393 -7.73 -26.66 3.78
C ARG A 393 -7.37 -25.78 2.58
N VAL A 394 -7.77 -24.51 2.60
CA VAL A 394 -7.57 -23.57 1.47
C VAL A 394 -6.44 -22.56 1.71
N VAL A 395 -5.78 -22.64 2.88
CA VAL A 395 -4.66 -21.76 3.20
C VAL A 395 -3.53 -21.94 2.18
N MET A 396 -2.98 -20.85 1.66
CA MET A 396 -1.92 -20.80 0.64
C MET A 396 -2.31 -21.39 -0.73
N GLU A 397 -3.57 -21.77 -0.99
CA GLU A 397 -4.01 -22.41 -2.25
C GLU A 397 -3.63 -21.58 -3.48
N ASN A 398 -3.78 -20.26 -3.43
CA ASN A 398 -3.40 -19.37 -4.54
C ASN A 398 -1.88 -19.24 -4.72
N TYR A 399 -1.11 -19.47 -3.68
CA TYR A 399 0.36 -19.47 -3.73
C TYR A 399 0.90 -20.84 -4.16
N ASP A 400 0.53 -21.88 -3.42
CA ASP A 400 0.93 -23.27 -3.65
C ASP A 400 -0.24 -24.20 -3.31
N PRO A 401 -0.94 -24.76 -4.31
CA PRO A 401 -2.09 -25.65 -4.09
C PRO A 401 -1.79 -26.88 -3.21
N GLU A 402 -0.52 -27.30 -3.17
CA GLU A 402 -0.10 -28.45 -2.36
C GLU A 402 0.27 -28.08 -0.91
N PHE A 403 0.35 -26.77 -0.59
CA PHE A 403 0.77 -26.31 0.73
C PHE A 403 -0.03 -26.95 1.87
N ALA A 404 -1.35 -26.91 1.76
CA ALA A 404 -2.23 -27.41 2.82
C ALA A 404 -2.07 -28.93 3.08
N ALA A 405 -1.70 -29.69 2.07
CA ALA A 405 -1.42 -31.13 2.20
C ALA A 405 -0.02 -31.41 2.80
N ARG A 406 0.96 -30.55 2.54
CA ARG A 406 2.37 -30.75 2.92
C ARG A 406 2.73 -30.15 4.28
N ALA A 407 2.13 -28.99 4.61
CA ALA A 407 2.33 -28.33 5.90
C ALA A 407 1.63 -29.08 7.02
N GLN A 408 2.26 -29.14 8.19
CA GLN A 408 1.77 -29.80 9.39
C GLN A 408 1.57 -28.81 10.53
N ALA A 409 0.73 -29.17 11.50
CA ALA A 409 0.63 -28.38 12.73
C ALA A 409 1.99 -28.37 13.45
N GLY A 410 2.40 -27.21 13.96
CA GLY A 410 3.70 -26.99 14.57
C GLY A 410 4.81 -26.59 13.60
N ASP A 411 4.59 -26.61 12.27
CA ASP A 411 5.57 -26.09 11.33
C ASP A 411 5.78 -24.58 11.53
N VAL A 412 7.03 -24.15 11.40
CA VAL A 412 7.42 -22.74 11.37
C VAL A 412 7.53 -22.29 9.92
N ILE A 413 6.68 -21.36 9.52
CA ILE A 413 6.77 -20.77 8.18
C ILE A 413 7.86 -19.73 8.16
N VAL A 414 8.70 -19.78 7.11
CA VAL A 414 9.64 -18.70 6.78
C VAL A 414 9.26 -18.14 5.43
N GLY A 415 8.81 -16.87 5.39
CA GLY A 415 8.48 -16.13 4.18
C GLY A 415 9.65 -15.34 3.62
N GLY A 416 9.51 -14.85 2.39
CA GLY A 416 10.43 -13.89 1.78
C GLY A 416 10.31 -12.48 2.40
N PHE A 417 10.67 -11.47 1.62
CA PHE A 417 10.54 -10.07 2.01
C PHE A 417 9.16 -9.52 1.68
N ASN A 418 8.69 -8.52 2.47
CA ASN A 418 7.38 -7.89 2.37
C ASN A 418 6.23 -8.93 2.38
N PHE A 419 6.29 -9.85 3.34
CA PHE A 419 5.28 -10.89 3.49
C PHE A 419 3.93 -10.31 3.94
N GLY A 420 2.84 -10.78 3.35
CA GLY A 420 1.48 -10.35 3.70
C GLY A 420 1.10 -8.98 3.12
N THR A 421 1.74 -8.54 2.04
CA THR A 421 1.39 -7.28 1.36
C THR A 421 -0.02 -7.30 0.76
N GLY A 422 -0.52 -6.14 0.33
CA GLY A 422 -1.81 -6.01 -0.33
C GLY A 422 -2.96 -5.67 0.61
N SER A 423 -4.06 -6.41 0.54
CA SER A 423 -5.28 -6.14 1.32
C SER A 423 -5.12 -6.49 2.79
N SER A 424 -5.74 -5.69 3.67
CA SER A 424 -5.82 -5.97 5.11
C SER A 424 -6.77 -7.15 5.40
N ARG A 425 -6.41 -8.37 4.96
CA ARG A 425 -7.19 -9.58 5.21
C ARG A 425 -6.76 -10.24 6.51
N GLU A 426 -7.63 -10.18 7.50
CA GLU A 426 -7.46 -10.86 8.77
C GLU A 426 -7.39 -12.40 8.59
N GLN A 427 -8.17 -12.92 7.64
CA GLN A 427 -8.20 -14.34 7.31
C GLN A 427 -6.85 -14.89 6.83
N ALA A 428 -5.96 -14.06 6.30
CA ALA A 428 -4.60 -14.48 5.94
C ALA A 428 -3.80 -14.92 7.18
N VAL A 429 -4.13 -14.42 8.36
CA VAL A 429 -3.55 -14.82 9.63
C VAL A 429 -4.33 -16.01 10.24
N THR A 430 -5.66 -15.87 10.34
CA THR A 430 -6.49 -16.86 11.04
C THR A 430 -6.52 -18.22 10.33
N ALA A 431 -6.30 -18.25 9.01
CA ALA A 431 -6.16 -19.50 8.26
C ALA A 431 -4.85 -20.24 8.59
N LEU A 432 -3.75 -19.51 8.78
CA LEU A 432 -2.49 -20.12 9.26
C LEU A 432 -2.64 -20.65 10.69
N GLN A 433 -3.30 -19.91 11.56
CA GLN A 433 -3.64 -20.40 12.91
C GLN A 433 -4.53 -21.64 12.85
N ALA A 434 -5.53 -21.65 11.97
CA ALA A 434 -6.42 -22.81 11.77
C ALA A 434 -5.64 -24.04 11.28
N LYS A 435 -4.58 -23.84 10.49
CA LYS A 435 -3.66 -24.90 10.03
C LYS A 435 -2.75 -25.41 11.16
N GLY A 436 -2.71 -24.74 12.31
CA GLY A 436 -1.84 -25.08 13.43
C GLY A 436 -0.41 -24.54 13.31
N ILE A 437 -0.20 -23.52 12.46
CA ILE A 437 1.07 -22.80 12.35
C ILE A 437 1.22 -21.88 13.55
N PRO A 438 2.28 -22.01 14.39
CA PRO A 438 2.44 -21.20 15.59
C PRO A 438 3.08 -19.83 15.31
N LEU A 439 3.85 -19.70 14.23
CA LEU A 439 4.70 -18.55 13.96
C LEU A 439 4.99 -18.41 12.48
N VAL A 440 5.07 -17.16 12.01
CA VAL A 440 5.70 -16.82 10.74
C VAL A 440 6.97 -16.00 10.98
N ILE A 441 8.07 -16.41 10.36
CA ILE A 441 9.30 -15.65 10.23
C ILE A 441 9.33 -15.05 8.83
N ALA A 442 9.78 -13.81 8.65
CA ALA A 442 9.97 -13.25 7.31
C ALA A 442 11.20 -12.34 7.26
N GLY A 443 11.63 -11.98 6.06
CA GLY A 443 12.65 -10.96 5.87
C GLY A 443 12.13 -9.59 6.32
N SER A 444 10.87 -9.31 6.00
CA SER A 444 10.08 -8.15 6.43
C SER A 444 8.59 -8.46 6.25
N PHE A 445 7.72 -7.71 6.92
CA PHE A 445 6.27 -7.83 6.81
C PHE A 445 5.63 -6.52 6.32
N SER A 446 4.51 -6.66 5.62
CA SER A 446 3.56 -5.55 5.52
C SER A 446 2.94 -5.26 6.89
N GLN A 447 2.89 -3.99 7.27
CA GLN A 447 2.38 -3.57 8.58
C GLN A 447 0.93 -3.99 8.81
N THR A 448 0.08 -3.96 7.78
CA THR A 448 -1.31 -4.40 7.92
C THR A 448 -1.44 -5.89 8.24
N TYR A 449 -0.55 -6.72 7.66
CA TYR A 449 -0.47 -8.14 8.02
C TYR A 449 0.03 -8.32 9.45
N LEU A 450 1.11 -7.62 9.82
CA LEU A 450 1.70 -7.69 11.16
C LEU A 450 0.71 -7.25 12.24
N ARG A 451 -0.09 -6.20 11.97
CA ARG A 451 -1.16 -5.77 12.87
C ARG A 451 -2.25 -6.83 13.02
N ASN A 452 -2.71 -7.41 11.92
CA ASN A 452 -3.68 -8.53 11.98
C ASN A 452 -3.10 -9.72 12.76
N ALA A 453 -1.81 -10.03 12.60
CA ALA A 453 -1.17 -11.11 13.30
C ALA A 453 -1.21 -10.89 14.82
N PHE A 454 -0.65 -9.81 15.32
CA PHE A 454 -0.66 -9.52 16.75
C PHE A 454 -2.07 -9.32 17.33
N ASN A 455 -2.96 -8.66 16.59
CA ASN A 455 -4.34 -8.49 17.01
C ASN A 455 -5.12 -9.82 17.14
N ASN A 456 -4.67 -10.87 16.46
CA ASN A 456 -5.19 -12.23 16.60
C ASN A 456 -4.31 -13.12 17.50
N GLY A 457 -3.35 -12.55 18.23
CA GLY A 457 -2.45 -13.30 19.10
C GLY A 457 -1.49 -14.23 18.35
N PHE A 458 -1.17 -13.93 17.10
CA PHE A 458 -0.31 -14.73 16.23
C PHE A 458 1.11 -14.15 16.19
N LEU A 459 2.10 -15.02 16.36
CA LEU A 459 3.50 -14.62 16.40
C LEU A 459 4.07 -14.34 15.01
N CYS A 460 4.79 -13.23 14.89
CA CYS A 460 5.58 -12.85 13.72
C CYS A 460 6.93 -12.29 14.18
N ILE A 461 8.02 -12.69 13.52
CA ILE A 461 9.35 -12.11 13.73
C ILE A 461 10.05 -11.81 12.42
N GLU A 462 10.76 -10.68 12.36
CA GLU A 462 11.55 -10.27 11.21
C GLU A 462 13.00 -10.69 11.38
N THR A 463 13.52 -11.45 10.40
CA THR A 463 14.90 -11.92 10.41
C THR A 463 15.47 -11.89 9.00
N PRO A 464 15.79 -10.70 8.45
CA PRO A 464 16.25 -10.56 7.06
C PRO A 464 17.55 -11.33 6.78
N ALA A 465 18.44 -11.43 7.76
CA ALA A 465 19.68 -12.20 7.63
C ALA A 465 19.43 -13.71 7.44
N PHE A 466 18.46 -14.26 8.18
CA PHE A 466 18.09 -15.67 8.05
C PHE A 466 17.44 -15.97 6.70
N VAL A 467 16.53 -15.11 6.24
CA VAL A 467 15.88 -15.28 4.94
C VAL A 467 16.89 -15.20 3.80
N ARG A 468 17.84 -14.28 3.84
CA ARG A 468 18.94 -14.22 2.86
C ARG A 468 19.76 -15.50 2.87
N HIS A 469 20.13 -16.00 4.06
CA HIS A 469 20.85 -17.27 4.20
C HIS A 469 20.08 -18.45 3.60
N LEU A 470 18.77 -18.54 3.81
CA LEU A 470 17.94 -19.59 3.19
C LEU A 470 17.87 -19.45 1.67
N LYS A 471 17.74 -18.23 1.15
CA LYS A 471 17.74 -17.99 -0.30
C LYS A 471 19.06 -18.41 -0.97
N GLU A 472 20.18 -18.21 -0.28
CA GLU A 472 21.50 -18.65 -0.76
C GLU A 472 21.66 -20.18 -0.70
N THR A 473 21.30 -20.78 0.45
CA THR A 473 21.52 -22.22 0.68
C THR A 473 20.54 -23.12 -0.05
N LEU A 474 19.35 -22.62 -0.41
CA LEU A 474 18.28 -23.34 -1.12
C LEU A 474 18.08 -22.77 -2.55
N ALA A 475 19.14 -22.20 -3.12
CA ALA A 475 19.08 -21.57 -4.43
C ALA A 475 18.70 -22.55 -5.57
N ALA A 476 19.06 -23.82 -5.45
CA ALA A 476 18.74 -24.85 -6.43
C ALA A 476 17.22 -25.15 -6.47
N GLU A 477 16.59 -25.29 -5.30
CA GLU A 477 15.15 -25.51 -5.16
C GLU A 477 14.36 -24.29 -5.67
N ILE A 478 14.86 -23.08 -5.38
CA ILE A 478 14.27 -21.83 -5.85
C ILE A 478 14.36 -21.74 -7.38
N ALA A 479 15.52 -22.04 -7.96
CA ALA A 479 15.72 -22.11 -9.42
C ALA A 479 14.82 -23.16 -10.07
N GLY A 480 14.56 -24.28 -9.38
CA GLY A 480 13.58 -25.30 -9.74
C GLY A 480 12.13 -24.89 -9.58
N LYS A 481 11.84 -23.62 -9.18
CA LYS A 481 10.50 -23.06 -8.95
C LYS A 481 9.67 -23.82 -7.89
N VAL A 482 10.33 -24.44 -6.91
CA VAL A 482 9.66 -25.04 -5.77
C VAL A 482 9.07 -23.93 -4.92
N ARG A 483 7.73 -23.91 -4.77
CA ARG A 483 7.02 -22.83 -4.06
C ARG A 483 7.11 -22.97 -2.55
N THR A 484 6.99 -24.21 -2.03
CA THR A 484 7.12 -24.52 -0.61
C THR A 484 8.26 -25.51 -0.42
N ILE A 485 9.34 -25.08 0.22
CA ILE A 485 10.52 -25.92 0.47
C ILE A 485 10.45 -26.41 1.92
N ILE A 486 10.32 -27.72 2.10
CA ILE A 486 10.34 -28.37 3.41
C ILE A 486 11.64 -29.16 3.50
N ALA A 487 12.64 -28.58 4.16
CA ALA A 487 14.00 -29.15 4.24
C ALA A 487 14.14 -30.25 5.31
N GLY A 488 13.10 -30.50 6.11
CA GLY A 488 13.11 -31.50 7.15
C GLY A 488 13.83 -31.09 8.46
N ASP A 489 14.54 -29.96 8.44
CA ASP A 489 15.25 -29.46 9.62
C ASP A 489 14.35 -28.63 10.53
N GLU A 490 14.69 -28.62 11.81
CA GLU A 490 14.03 -27.77 12.81
C GLU A 490 14.73 -26.43 12.95
N VAL A 491 13.93 -25.42 13.25
CA VAL A 491 14.39 -24.10 13.69
C VAL A 491 14.00 -23.89 15.14
N THR A 492 14.95 -23.39 15.93
CA THR A 492 14.73 -23.03 17.34
C THR A 492 14.72 -21.52 17.47
N ILE A 493 13.63 -20.97 18.00
CA ILE A 493 13.46 -19.56 18.29
C ILE A 493 13.51 -19.36 19.81
N ASP A 494 14.45 -18.56 20.29
CA ASP A 494 14.61 -18.20 21.69
C ASP A 494 14.25 -16.73 21.90
N PHE A 495 13.08 -16.49 22.46
CA PHE A 495 12.57 -15.13 22.70
C PHE A 495 13.28 -14.44 23.87
N THR A 496 13.89 -15.20 24.79
CA THR A 496 14.64 -14.63 25.94
C THR A 496 15.93 -13.93 25.52
N THR A 497 16.51 -14.38 24.42
CA THR A 497 17.75 -13.85 23.84
C THR A 497 17.54 -13.17 22.48
N SER A 498 16.31 -13.17 21.97
CA SER A 498 15.95 -12.66 20.64
C SER A 498 16.83 -13.26 19.53
N THR A 499 17.02 -14.59 19.59
CA THR A 499 17.84 -15.33 18.64
C THR A 499 17.10 -16.52 18.04
N LEU A 500 17.44 -16.81 16.79
CA LEU A 500 16.98 -17.97 16.04
C LEU A 500 18.18 -18.84 15.69
N SER A 501 18.09 -20.13 15.93
CA SER A 501 19.14 -21.11 15.60
C SER A 501 18.67 -22.09 14.54
N TYR A 502 19.50 -22.27 13.49
CA TYR A 502 19.26 -23.19 12.39
C TYR A 502 20.57 -23.79 11.88
N ARG A 503 20.68 -25.11 11.81
CA ARG A 503 21.89 -25.84 11.35
C ARG A 503 23.19 -25.31 11.99
N GLY A 504 23.18 -25.05 13.29
CA GLY A 504 24.35 -24.56 14.04
C GLY A 504 24.69 -23.09 13.85
N ARG A 505 23.91 -22.35 13.07
CA ARG A 505 24.03 -20.89 12.93
C ARG A 505 22.99 -20.18 13.78
N SER A 506 23.32 -18.98 14.28
CA SER A 506 22.43 -18.13 15.06
C SER A 506 22.18 -16.81 14.32
N PHE A 507 20.95 -16.33 14.37
CA PHE A 507 20.49 -15.08 13.76
C PHE A 507 19.72 -14.28 14.81
N ALA A 508 20.03 -13.00 14.96
CA ALA A 508 19.30 -12.10 15.83
C ALA A 508 18.02 -11.58 15.15
N PHE A 509 17.00 -11.31 15.95
CA PHE A 509 15.78 -10.61 15.52
C PHE A 509 15.44 -9.51 16.53
N PRO A 510 14.67 -8.47 16.13
CA PRO A 510 14.21 -7.44 17.05
C PRO A 510 13.38 -8.02 18.18
N ALA A 511 13.70 -7.65 19.42
CA ALA A 511 13.01 -8.12 20.60
C ALA A 511 11.51 -7.80 20.55
N LEU A 512 10.65 -8.75 20.88
CA LEU A 512 9.21 -8.51 20.97
C LEU A 512 8.89 -7.74 22.25
N GLY A 513 8.40 -6.51 22.10
CA GLY A 513 8.00 -5.65 23.21
C GLY A 513 6.81 -6.21 24.00
N SER A 514 6.61 -5.68 25.20
CA SER A 514 5.56 -6.14 26.15
C SER A 514 4.15 -6.10 25.57
N VAL A 515 3.86 -5.14 24.69
CA VAL A 515 2.53 -5.04 24.02
C VAL A 515 2.30 -6.23 23.09
N ALA A 516 3.27 -6.58 22.24
CA ALA A 516 3.17 -7.73 21.36
C ALA A 516 3.03 -9.03 22.16
N GLN A 517 3.83 -9.20 23.20
CA GLN A 517 3.75 -10.36 24.10
C GLN A 517 2.37 -10.46 24.77
N SER A 518 1.83 -9.34 25.29
CA SER A 518 0.52 -9.33 25.96
C SER A 518 -0.64 -9.67 25.03
N LEU A 519 -0.57 -9.26 23.75
CA LEU A 519 -1.53 -9.65 22.73
C LEU A 519 -1.50 -11.16 22.46
N VAL A 520 -0.31 -11.74 22.37
CA VAL A 520 -0.14 -13.18 22.18
C VAL A 520 -0.68 -13.97 23.37
N VAL A 521 -0.31 -13.58 24.60
CA VAL A 521 -0.77 -14.22 25.85
C VAL A 521 -2.29 -14.12 26.00
N ALA A 522 -2.88 -13.01 25.62
CA ALA A 522 -4.34 -12.84 25.66
C ALA A 522 -5.08 -13.61 24.55
N GLY A 523 -4.37 -14.10 23.52
CA GLY A 523 -4.99 -14.68 22.34
C GLY A 523 -5.69 -13.63 21.45
N GLY A 524 -5.18 -12.39 21.48
CA GLY A 524 -5.60 -11.29 20.62
C GLY A 524 -6.22 -10.09 21.33
N VAL A 525 -6.39 -9.02 20.57
CA VAL A 525 -6.86 -7.71 21.06
C VAL A 525 -8.30 -7.78 21.59
N GLU A 526 -9.18 -8.57 20.97
CA GLU A 526 -10.57 -8.72 21.44
C GLU A 526 -10.64 -9.24 22.87
N ASN A 527 -9.82 -10.21 23.21
CA ASN A 527 -9.77 -10.77 24.56
C ASN A 527 -9.22 -9.76 25.58
N LEU A 528 -8.23 -8.93 25.16
CA LEU A 528 -7.74 -7.82 26.01
C LEU A 528 -8.84 -6.79 26.27
N VAL A 529 -9.56 -6.38 25.24
CA VAL A 529 -10.68 -5.43 25.35
C VAL A 529 -11.79 -5.99 26.25
N ARG A 530 -12.18 -7.26 26.06
CA ARG A 530 -13.17 -7.92 26.94
C ARG A 530 -12.74 -7.90 28.40
N LYS A 531 -11.47 -8.15 28.69
CA LYS A 531 -10.93 -8.07 30.06
C LYS A 531 -10.95 -6.65 30.64
N GLN A 532 -10.72 -5.62 29.80
CA GLN A 532 -10.80 -4.22 30.20
C GLN A 532 -12.23 -3.78 30.50
N LEU A 533 -13.19 -4.16 29.67
CA LEU A 533 -14.61 -3.81 29.82
C LEU A 533 -15.30 -4.57 30.97
N ALA A 534 -14.74 -5.70 31.42
CA ALA A 534 -15.24 -6.47 32.55
C ALA A 534 -14.75 -5.94 33.91
N LYS A 535 -13.82 -5.01 33.93
CA LYS A 535 -13.34 -4.29 35.13
C LYS A 535 -14.14 -3.01 35.36
#